data_816cc725a143e52aff223f979fa7316e
#
_entry.id   816cc725a143e52aff223f979fa7316e
#
_cell.length_a   1.000
_cell.length_b   1.000
_cell.length_c   1.000
_cell.angle_alpha   90.00
_cell.angle_beta   90.00
_cell.angle_gamma   90.00
#
_symmetry.space_group_name_H-M   'P 1'
#
loop_
_entity.id
_entity.type
_entity.pdbx_description
1 polymer ?
#
loop_
_entity_poly.entity_id
_entity_poly.type
_entity_poly.pdbx_seq_one_letter_code
_entity_poly.pdbx_strand_id
1 'polypeptide(L)'
;MVSDSPVDGYGSAIRRRENTRGRDLSYPPLPEPLTVPVYDNHTHLEIADGEHPLGYREQLDRASSVGVRGVIQVGGDVETSRWSAAAALIEPRMLAAVAIHPNEAPALAAAGTLDDALAVINELAGQPRVVAIGETGLDFFRTPEEGRAAQFRSFEAHIRIAKEHNLALQIHDRDAHEAVIETLLRVGAPERTVFHCFSGDSDMARFCAAQGWYMSFAGNVTFKNADNLRAALSAAPRNLLLVETDAPFLTPLPYRGRPNAPYLLPNTLRGMSAHLETDVSLLSAQITANTELVYGRWDAEPVTAAFAAPSGGSSTGPGDEQRATQTPRGGLA
;
A
#
# COMPACT_ATOMS: atom_id res chain seq x y z
N MET A 1 -7.36 -14.30 -25.64
CA MET A 1 -8.16 -15.30 -24.91
C MET A 1 -7.71 -15.21 -23.45
N VAL A 2 -8.48 -14.49 -22.66
CA VAL A 2 -8.30 -14.38 -21.20
C VAL A 2 -8.93 -15.64 -20.63
N SER A 3 -8.16 -16.46 -19.92
CA SER A 3 -8.69 -17.66 -19.27
C SER A 3 -9.54 -17.22 -18.09
N ASP A 4 -10.84 -17.40 -18.22
CA ASP A 4 -11.79 -17.39 -17.09
C ASP A 4 -11.44 -18.54 -16.14
N SER A 5 -10.71 -18.24 -15.08
CA SER A 5 -10.66 -19.08 -13.90
C SER A 5 -11.43 -18.37 -12.79
N PRO A 6 -12.54 -18.93 -12.33
CA PRO A 6 -13.30 -18.39 -11.22
C PRO A 6 -12.64 -18.82 -9.92
N VAL A 7 -11.51 -18.22 -9.56
CA VAL A 7 -10.88 -18.42 -8.26
C VAL A 7 -10.48 -17.06 -7.77
N ASP A 8 -11.15 -16.62 -6.70
CA ASP A 8 -10.81 -15.47 -5.89
C ASP A 8 -10.43 -14.22 -6.70
N GLY A 9 -11.40 -13.41 -7.09
CA GLY A 9 -11.20 -12.18 -7.87
C GLY A 9 -10.19 -11.18 -7.26
N TYR A 10 -9.50 -11.56 -6.19
CA TYR A 10 -8.48 -10.79 -5.47
C TYR A 10 -7.14 -11.53 -5.37
N GLY A 11 -6.96 -12.68 -6.04
CA GLY A 11 -5.73 -13.49 -5.94
C GLY A 11 -4.64 -13.13 -6.94
N SER A 12 -4.99 -12.43 -8.02
CA SER A 12 -4.08 -12.11 -9.14
C SER A 12 -3.77 -10.63 -9.19
N ALA A 13 -2.52 -10.32 -9.57
CA ALA A 13 -2.15 -8.96 -9.95
C ALA A 13 -3.01 -8.53 -11.15
N ILE A 14 -3.51 -7.29 -11.11
CA ILE A 14 -4.35 -6.72 -12.17
C ILE A 14 -3.54 -5.90 -13.18
N ARG A 15 -2.28 -5.61 -12.84
CA ARG A 15 -1.33 -4.87 -13.69
C ARG A 15 -0.02 -5.61 -13.78
N ARG A 16 0.77 -5.29 -14.80
CA ARG A 16 2.14 -5.79 -14.96
C ARG A 16 3.08 -4.62 -15.20
N ARG A 17 4.20 -4.61 -14.47
CA ARG A 17 5.27 -3.65 -14.70
C ARG A 17 5.88 -3.84 -16.07
N GLU A 18 6.05 -2.74 -16.81
CA GLU A 18 6.74 -2.75 -18.08
C GLU A 18 8.20 -3.21 -17.91
N ASN A 19 8.60 -4.12 -18.78
CA ASN A 19 9.93 -4.69 -18.73
C ASN A 19 10.93 -3.85 -19.51
N THR A 20 11.93 -3.27 -18.85
CA THR A 20 13.04 -2.58 -19.49
C THR A 20 14.09 -3.60 -19.95
N ARG A 21 14.56 -3.53 -21.19
CA ARG A 21 15.59 -4.43 -21.74
C ARG A 21 16.81 -4.55 -20.83
N GLY A 22 17.26 -5.78 -20.58
CA GLY A 22 18.51 -6.08 -19.83
C GLY A 22 18.37 -6.08 -18.31
N ARG A 23 17.16 -5.99 -17.79
CA ARG A 23 16.87 -6.11 -16.36
C ARG A 23 16.91 -7.59 -15.93
N ASP A 24 17.56 -7.90 -14.82
CA ASP A 24 17.44 -9.22 -14.16
C ASP A 24 16.05 -9.33 -13.53
N LEU A 25 15.24 -10.25 -14.03
CA LEU A 25 13.86 -10.47 -13.61
C LEU A 25 13.71 -11.53 -12.52
N SER A 26 14.78 -12.12 -12.04
CA SER A 26 14.73 -13.05 -10.91
C SER A 26 14.54 -12.30 -9.59
N TYR A 27 13.67 -12.79 -8.73
CA TYR A 27 13.50 -12.22 -7.40
C TYR A 27 14.76 -12.41 -6.55
N PRO A 28 15.16 -11.38 -5.77
CA PRO A 28 16.26 -11.53 -4.81
C PRO A 28 15.99 -12.62 -3.76
N PRO A 29 17.04 -13.20 -3.15
CA PRO A 29 16.87 -14.12 -2.04
C PRO A 29 16.27 -13.41 -0.81
N LEU A 30 15.67 -14.18 0.09
CA LEU A 30 15.20 -13.69 1.39
C LEU A 30 16.37 -13.08 2.16
N PRO A 31 16.22 -11.86 2.70
CA PRO A 31 17.21 -11.30 3.61
C PRO A 31 17.17 -12.00 4.98
N GLU A 32 18.18 -11.75 5.80
CA GLU A 32 18.17 -12.17 7.20
C GLU A 32 16.95 -11.54 7.91
N PRO A 33 16.19 -12.30 8.70
CA PRO A 33 15.02 -11.78 9.39
C PRO A 33 15.35 -10.65 10.38
N LEU A 34 14.42 -9.73 10.56
CA LEU A 34 14.48 -8.71 11.62
C LEU A 34 14.06 -9.32 12.95
N THR A 35 14.82 -9.03 14.01
CA THR A 35 14.47 -9.43 15.39
C THR A 35 13.23 -8.68 15.90
N VAL A 36 13.11 -7.40 15.56
CA VAL A 36 11.94 -6.58 15.85
C VAL A 36 11.18 -6.35 14.55
N PRO A 37 9.94 -6.87 14.45
CA PRO A 37 9.16 -6.76 13.23
C PRO A 37 8.75 -5.33 12.90
N VAL A 38 8.57 -5.07 11.60
CA VAL A 38 8.15 -3.76 11.04
C VAL A 38 6.96 -3.92 10.10
N TYR A 39 6.44 -2.79 9.63
CA TYR A 39 5.44 -2.71 8.57
C TYR A 39 6.04 -2.06 7.33
N ASP A 40 5.53 -2.46 6.16
CA ASP A 40 5.79 -1.78 4.89
C ASP A 40 4.72 -0.72 4.67
N ASN A 41 5.12 0.55 4.72
CA ASN A 41 4.18 1.66 4.70
C ASN A 41 3.62 2.00 3.31
N HIS A 42 4.16 1.40 2.23
CA HIS A 42 3.71 1.66 0.87
C HIS A 42 4.19 0.58 -0.09
N THR A 43 3.25 -0.12 -0.72
CA THR A 43 3.53 -1.17 -1.72
C THR A 43 2.38 -1.35 -2.70
N HIS A 44 2.66 -1.86 -3.90
CA HIS A 44 1.71 -2.13 -4.97
C HIS A 44 1.70 -3.62 -5.33
N LEU A 45 1.02 -4.44 -4.52
CA LEU A 45 0.95 -5.89 -4.71
C LEU A 45 0.07 -6.31 -5.90
N GLU A 46 -0.73 -5.37 -6.41
CA GLU A 46 -1.53 -5.56 -7.62
C GLU A 46 -0.72 -5.46 -8.91
N ILE A 47 0.57 -5.08 -8.83
CA ILE A 47 1.46 -4.98 -9.98
C ILE A 47 2.39 -6.19 -10.02
N ALA A 48 2.18 -7.08 -10.99
CA ALA A 48 3.08 -8.20 -11.25
C ALA A 48 4.44 -7.72 -11.79
N ASP A 49 5.54 -8.29 -11.28
CA ASP A 49 6.90 -8.08 -11.80
C ASP A 49 7.66 -9.42 -11.81
N GLY A 50 8.82 -9.43 -12.45
CA GLY A 50 9.67 -10.61 -12.52
C GLY A 50 9.31 -11.57 -13.65
N GLU A 51 10.18 -12.57 -13.86
CA GLU A 51 9.97 -13.64 -14.83
C GLU A 51 8.80 -14.54 -14.41
N HIS A 52 8.77 -14.90 -13.13
CA HIS A 52 7.71 -15.65 -12.48
C HIS A 52 7.09 -14.79 -11.38
N PRO A 53 6.04 -14.01 -11.68
CA PRO A 53 5.44 -13.11 -10.72
C PRO A 53 4.93 -13.85 -9.47
N LEU A 54 5.25 -13.29 -8.30
CA LEU A 54 4.73 -13.79 -7.03
C LEU A 54 3.31 -13.26 -6.81
N GLY A 55 2.39 -14.14 -6.43
CA GLY A 55 1.07 -13.72 -5.96
C GLY A 55 1.18 -12.89 -4.67
N TYR A 56 0.21 -12.02 -4.39
CA TYR A 56 0.30 -11.11 -3.25
C TYR A 56 0.40 -11.87 -1.90
N ARG A 57 -0.31 -12.99 -1.74
CA ARG A 57 -0.22 -13.82 -0.52
C ARG A 57 1.16 -14.43 -0.33
N GLU A 58 1.78 -14.93 -1.41
CA GLU A 58 3.16 -15.43 -1.37
C GLU A 58 4.15 -14.33 -1.02
N GLN A 59 3.96 -13.11 -1.54
CA GLN A 59 4.78 -11.96 -1.17
C GLN A 59 4.65 -11.65 0.33
N LEU A 60 3.44 -11.69 0.88
CA LEU A 60 3.17 -11.48 2.30
C LEU A 60 3.70 -12.62 3.19
N ASP A 61 3.65 -13.87 2.73
CA ASP A 61 4.23 -15.02 3.45
C ASP A 61 5.75 -14.88 3.56
N ARG A 62 6.41 -14.53 2.45
CA ARG A 62 7.84 -14.22 2.43
C ARG A 62 8.18 -13.02 3.32
N ALA A 63 7.38 -11.97 3.28
CA ALA A 63 7.53 -10.77 4.11
C ALA A 63 7.43 -11.12 5.60
N SER A 64 6.43 -11.91 5.99
CA SER A 64 6.27 -12.38 7.37
C SER A 64 7.46 -13.20 7.85
N SER A 65 8.04 -14.04 6.99
CA SER A 65 9.21 -14.88 7.34
C SER A 65 10.47 -14.09 7.66
N VAL A 66 10.54 -12.83 7.23
CA VAL A 66 11.69 -11.94 7.46
C VAL A 66 11.38 -10.77 8.42
N GLY A 67 10.25 -10.81 9.10
CA GLY A 67 9.87 -9.81 10.12
C GLY A 67 9.14 -8.58 9.56
N VAL A 68 8.52 -8.66 8.37
CA VAL A 68 7.57 -7.66 7.88
C VAL A 68 6.16 -8.20 8.10
N ARG A 69 5.48 -7.69 9.13
CA ARG A 69 4.22 -8.27 9.63
C ARG A 69 2.95 -7.71 9.01
N GLY A 70 3.06 -6.65 8.23
CA GLY A 70 1.93 -6.06 7.53
C GLY A 70 2.36 -5.00 6.54
N VAL A 71 1.45 -4.64 5.63
CA VAL A 71 1.69 -3.71 4.54
C VAL A 71 0.54 -2.72 4.37
N ILE A 72 0.82 -1.52 3.90
CA ILE A 72 -0.17 -0.64 3.29
C ILE A 72 -0.15 -0.89 1.79
N GLN A 73 -1.23 -1.48 1.28
CA GLN A 73 -1.47 -1.67 -0.14
C GLN A 73 -2.07 -0.41 -0.74
N VAL A 74 -1.48 0.12 -1.79
CA VAL A 74 -1.80 1.44 -2.32
C VAL A 74 -2.41 1.36 -3.70
N GLY A 75 -3.61 1.93 -3.86
CA GLY A 75 -4.26 2.12 -5.15
C GLY A 75 -3.92 3.48 -5.76
N GLY A 76 -3.70 3.52 -7.07
CA GLY A 76 -3.37 4.75 -7.81
C GLY A 76 -4.47 5.21 -8.78
N ASP A 77 -5.56 4.46 -8.93
CA ASP A 77 -6.76 4.80 -9.69
C ASP A 77 -7.99 4.09 -9.10
N VAL A 78 -9.15 4.25 -9.72
CA VAL A 78 -10.40 3.65 -9.24
C VAL A 78 -10.33 2.12 -9.19
N GLU A 79 -9.75 1.48 -10.20
CA GLU A 79 -9.67 0.02 -10.29
C GLU A 79 -8.75 -0.54 -9.20
N THR A 80 -7.53 -0.03 -9.10
CA THR A 80 -6.54 -0.46 -8.11
C THR A 80 -6.95 -0.08 -6.69
N SER A 81 -7.63 1.05 -6.49
CA SER A 81 -8.17 1.45 -5.19
C SER A 81 -9.29 0.50 -4.72
N ARG A 82 -10.18 0.07 -5.62
CA ARG A 82 -11.20 -0.95 -5.31
C ARG A 82 -10.56 -2.28 -4.97
N TRP A 83 -9.55 -2.69 -5.74
CA TRP A 83 -8.80 -3.92 -5.47
C TRP A 83 -8.12 -3.86 -4.09
N SER A 84 -7.43 -2.75 -3.79
CA SER A 84 -6.73 -2.55 -2.51
C SER A 84 -7.68 -2.62 -1.31
N ALA A 85 -8.80 -1.90 -1.38
CA ALA A 85 -9.82 -1.93 -0.32
C ALA A 85 -10.41 -3.34 -0.13
N ALA A 86 -10.74 -4.04 -1.21
CA ALA A 86 -11.31 -5.37 -1.15
C ALA A 86 -10.30 -6.43 -0.68
N ALA A 87 -9.05 -6.36 -1.14
CA ALA A 87 -7.98 -7.27 -0.69
C ALA A 87 -7.70 -7.10 0.82
N ALA A 88 -7.67 -5.86 1.31
CA ALA A 88 -7.48 -5.58 2.74
C ALA A 88 -8.60 -6.14 3.63
N LEU A 89 -9.83 -6.27 3.12
CA LEU A 89 -10.93 -6.88 3.88
C LEU A 89 -10.72 -8.37 4.15
N ILE A 90 -9.99 -9.08 3.28
CA ILE A 90 -9.82 -10.54 3.36
C ILE A 90 -8.41 -10.99 3.74
N GLU A 91 -7.44 -10.06 3.76
CA GLU A 91 -6.05 -10.32 4.14
C GLU A 91 -5.70 -9.52 5.40
N PRO A 92 -5.61 -10.16 6.56
CA PRO A 92 -5.40 -9.45 7.84
C PRO A 92 -4.05 -8.71 7.94
N ARG A 93 -3.06 -9.10 7.14
CA ARG A 93 -1.74 -8.44 7.09
C ARG A 93 -1.73 -7.19 6.22
N MET A 94 -2.87 -6.80 5.62
CA MET A 94 -2.98 -5.71 4.68
C MET A 94 -3.95 -4.64 5.19
N LEU A 95 -3.54 -3.39 5.15
CA LEU A 95 -4.43 -2.22 5.17
C LEU A 95 -4.35 -1.54 3.81
N ALA A 96 -5.34 -0.70 3.49
CA ALA A 96 -5.42 -0.06 2.18
C ALA A 96 -5.28 1.46 2.25
N ALA A 97 -4.62 2.01 1.23
CA ALA A 97 -4.72 3.40 0.83
C ALA A 97 -5.39 3.49 -0.54
N VAL A 98 -6.22 4.51 -0.75
CA VAL A 98 -7.02 4.68 -1.97
C VAL A 98 -6.92 6.12 -2.47
N ALA A 99 -6.67 6.29 -3.78
CA ALA A 99 -6.60 7.61 -4.40
C ALA A 99 -6.62 7.54 -5.93
N ILE A 100 -6.56 8.71 -6.55
CA ILE A 100 -6.17 8.93 -7.94
C ILE A 100 -4.76 9.49 -7.93
N HIS A 101 -3.79 8.72 -8.43
CA HIS A 101 -2.40 9.13 -8.59
C HIS A 101 -2.32 10.41 -9.45
N PRO A 102 -1.40 11.34 -9.18
CA PRO A 102 -1.30 12.58 -9.94
C PRO A 102 -1.15 12.37 -11.46
N ASN A 103 -0.54 11.30 -11.91
CA ASN A 103 -0.38 11.03 -13.35
C ASN A 103 -1.68 10.56 -14.03
N GLU A 104 -2.68 10.10 -13.29
CA GLU A 104 -3.99 9.69 -13.81
C GLU A 104 -4.96 10.89 -13.91
N ALA A 105 -4.80 11.89 -13.05
CA ALA A 105 -5.71 13.03 -12.95
C ALA A 105 -5.88 13.82 -14.26
N PRO A 106 -4.83 14.09 -15.07
CA PRO A 106 -4.98 14.82 -16.34
C PRO A 106 -5.86 14.09 -17.36
N ALA A 107 -5.69 12.76 -17.49
CA ALA A 107 -6.48 11.97 -18.43
C ALA A 107 -7.97 11.91 -18.01
N LEU A 108 -8.24 11.73 -16.72
CA LEU A 108 -9.59 11.76 -16.18
C LEU A 108 -10.26 13.13 -16.34
N ALA A 109 -9.50 14.22 -16.12
CA ALA A 109 -10.01 15.57 -16.31
C ALA A 109 -10.35 15.85 -17.78
N ALA A 110 -9.48 15.43 -18.70
CA ALA A 110 -9.72 15.58 -20.15
C ALA A 110 -10.95 14.75 -20.61
N ALA A 111 -11.19 13.60 -20.00
CA ALA A 111 -12.38 12.78 -20.26
C ALA A 111 -13.65 13.31 -19.55
N GLY A 112 -13.54 14.31 -18.66
CA GLY A 112 -14.66 14.83 -17.87
C GLY A 112 -15.12 13.91 -16.75
N THR A 113 -14.31 12.92 -16.34
CA THR A 113 -14.65 11.86 -15.36
C THR A 113 -13.89 11.97 -14.04
N LEU A 114 -13.08 13.02 -13.85
CA LEU A 114 -12.30 13.19 -12.62
C LEU A 114 -13.18 13.28 -11.36
N ASP A 115 -14.29 14.00 -11.43
CA ASP A 115 -15.20 14.16 -10.28
C ASP A 115 -15.88 12.84 -9.92
N ASP A 116 -16.28 12.05 -10.91
CA ASP A 116 -16.86 10.72 -10.68
C ASP A 116 -15.83 9.78 -10.04
N ALA A 117 -14.58 9.83 -10.51
CA ALA A 117 -13.49 9.06 -9.93
C ALA A 117 -13.23 9.48 -8.47
N LEU A 118 -13.18 10.77 -8.17
CA LEU A 118 -13.02 11.29 -6.81
C LEU A 118 -14.19 10.92 -5.89
N ALA A 119 -15.42 10.89 -6.41
CA ALA A 119 -16.59 10.43 -5.66
C ALA A 119 -16.46 8.95 -5.26
N VAL A 120 -15.92 8.09 -6.15
CA VAL A 120 -15.62 6.69 -5.83
C VAL A 120 -14.55 6.59 -4.75
N ILE A 121 -13.48 7.40 -4.81
CA ILE A 121 -12.44 7.41 -3.78
C ILE A 121 -13.04 7.84 -2.42
N ASN A 122 -13.91 8.83 -2.40
CA ASN A 122 -14.60 9.26 -1.19
C ASN A 122 -15.48 8.15 -0.58
N GLU A 123 -16.17 7.36 -1.41
CA GLU A 123 -16.92 6.18 -0.97
C GLU A 123 -16.01 5.11 -0.37
N LEU A 124 -14.89 4.80 -1.05
CA LEU A 124 -13.91 3.82 -0.58
C LEU A 124 -13.24 4.25 0.73
N ALA A 125 -13.03 5.55 0.94
CA ALA A 125 -12.45 6.10 2.17
C ALA A 125 -13.26 5.73 3.43
N GLY A 126 -14.56 5.50 3.30
CA GLY A 126 -15.43 5.06 4.40
C GLY A 126 -15.40 3.56 4.67
N GLN A 127 -14.67 2.76 3.91
CA GLN A 127 -14.66 1.30 4.06
C GLN A 127 -13.74 0.85 5.22
N PRO A 128 -14.09 -0.25 5.90
CA PRO A 128 -13.21 -0.86 6.89
C PRO A 128 -11.84 -1.18 6.27
N ARG A 129 -10.77 -0.97 7.05
CA ARG A 129 -9.37 -1.22 6.67
C ARG A 129 -8.80 -0.30 5.58
N VAL A 130 -9.54 0.69 5.09
CA VAL A 130 -8.97 1.85 4.39
C VAL A 130 -8.51 2.84 5.45
N VAL A 131 -7.20 3.10 5.50
CA VAL A 131 -6.55 3.88 6.57
C VAL A 131 -5.86 5.14 6.07
N ALA A 132 -5.77 5.28 4.75
CA ALA A 132 -5.16 6.44 4.13
C ALA A 132 -5.82 6.81 2.81
N ILE A 133 -5.76 8.09 2.50
CA ILE A 133 -5.93 8.62 1.15
C ILE A 133 -4.53 8.74 0.55
N GLY A 134 -4.28 8.00 -0.50
CA GLY A 134 -2.98 7.89 -1.15
C GLY A 134 -2.95 6.74 -2.17
N GLU A 135 -2.13 6.86 -3.14
CA GLU A 135 -1.06 7.82 -3.42
C GLU A 135 -1.62 9.03 -4.19
N THR A 136 -1.44 10.23 -3.68
CA THR A 136 -1.92 11.48 -4.28
C THR A 136 -0.87 12.58 -4.13
N GLY A 137 -0.98 13.65 -4.88
CA GLY A 137 -0.02 14.76 -4.83
C GLY A 137 0.25 15.35 -6.19
N LEU A 138 1.53 15.69 -6.46
CA LEU A 138 1.96 16.33 -7.69
C LEU A 138 3.18 15.62 -8.29
N ASP A 139 3.19 15.48 -9.62
CA ASP A 139 4.31 14.93 -10.41
C ASP A 139 4.58 15.85 -11.61
N PHE A 140 5.54 16.76 -11.46
CA PHE A 140 5.94 17.67 -12.52
C PHE A 140 6.99 17.08 -13.44
N PHE A 141 7.56 15.92 -13.08
CA PHE A 141 8.47 15.19 -13.96
C PHE A 141 7.74 14.51 -15.12
N ARG A 142 6.57 13.91 -14.85
CA ARG A 142 5.80 13.17 -15.87
C ARG A 142 4.68 13.98 -16.49
N THR A 143 4.16 14.97 -15.78
CA THR A 143 3.03 15.76 -16.25
C THR A 143 3.47 17.14 -16.73
N PRO A 144 3.27 17.46 -18.02
CA PRO A 144 3.54 18.77 -18.56
C PRO A 144 2.62 19.84 -17.94
N GLU A 145 2.94 21.10 -18.13
CA GLU A 145 2.28 22.24 -17.47
C GLU A 145 0.75 22.24 -17.67
N GLU A 146 0.29 21.87 -18.87
CA GLU A 146 -1.14 21.86 -19.23
C GLU A 146 -1.96 20.85 -18.39
N GLY A 147 -1.33 19.80 -17.87
CA GLY A 147 -1.96 18.78 -17.04
C GLY A 147 -1.95 19.10 -15.55
N ARG A 148 -1.15 20.05 -15.08
CA ARG A 148 -0.92 20.30 -13.64
C ARG A 148 -2.16 20.81 -12.93
N ALA A 149 -3.02 21.59 -13.59
CA ALA A 149 -4.28 22.07 -13.00
C ALA A 149 -5.17 20.90 -12.53
N ALA A 150 -5.20 19.79 -13.29
CA ALA A 150 -5.96 18.62 -12.91
C ALA A 150 -5.33 17.89 -11.69
N GLN A 151 -3.99 17.86 -11.59
CA GLN A 151 -3.30 17.32 -10.42
C GLN A 151 -3.62 18.14 -9.17
N PHE A 152 -3.55 19.46 -9.21
CA PHE A 152 -3.91 20.33 -8.10
C PHE A 152 -5.35 20.10 -7.64
N ARG A 153 -6.31 20.06 -8.59
CA ARG A 153 -7.73 19.80 -8.29
C ARG A 153 -7.91 18.46 -7.58
N SER A 154 -7.28 17.40 -8.10
CA SER A 154 -7.30 16.06 -7.53
C SER A 154 -6.67 16.05 -6.13
N PHE A 155 -5.48 16.62 -5.97
CA PHE A 155 -4.76 16.66 -4.69
C PHE A 155 -5.54 17.40 -3.60
N GLU A 156 -6.10 18.59 -3.93
CA GLU A 156 -6.95 19.32 -2.99
C GLU A 156 -8.21 18.57 -2.59
N ALA A 157 -8.82 17.81 -3.52
CA ALA A 157 -9.94 16.95 -3.21
C ALA A 157 -9.54 15.81 -2.25
N HIS A 158 -8.42 15.17 -2.49
CA HIS A 158 -7.91 14.11 -1.61
C HIS A 158 -7.55 14.63 -0.21
N ILE A 159 -6.98 15.83 -0.08
CA ILE A 159 -6.77 16.47 1.22
C ILE A 159 -8.09 16.64 1.98
N ARG A 160 -9.17 17.08 1.29
CA ARG A 160 -10.50 17.23 1.90
C ARG A 160 -11.09 15.90 2.32
N ILE A 161 -11.01 14.87 1.46
CA ILE A 161 -11.49 13.51 1.76
C ILE A 161 -10.73 12.93 2.97
N ALA A 162 -9.40 13.06 3.02
CA ALA A 162 -8.60 12.58 4.14
C ALA A 162 -9.02 13.22 5.47
N LYS A 163 -9.30 14.52 5.48
CA LYS A 163 -9.79 15.26 6.66
C LYS A 163 -11.20 14.86 7.07
N GLU A 164 -12.10 14.69 6.09
CA GLU A 164 -13.49 14.29 6.32
C GLU A 164 -13.60 12.91 6.98
N HIS A 165 -12.82 11.96 6.50
CA HIS A 165 -12.80 10.59 7.03
C HIS A 165 -11.77 10.38 8.16
N ASN A 166 -11.04 11.42 8.57
CA ASN A 166 -9.95 11.32 9.55
C ASN A 166 -8.94 10.22 9.19
N LEU A 167 -8.48 10.20 7.95
CA LEU A 167 -7.51 9.25 7.41
C LEU A 167 -6.13 9.91 7.27
N ALA A 168 -5.08 9.10 7.22
CA ALA A 168 -3.77 9.57 6.83
C ALA A 168 -3.77 10.03 5.36
N LEU A 169 -2.83 10.92 4.99
CA LEU A 169 -2.60 11.34 3.62
C LEU A 169 -1.21 10.88 3.18
N GLN A 170 -1.13 10.03 2.14
CA GLN A 170 0.14 9.61 1.54
C GLN A 170 0.41 10.41 0.26
N ILE A 171 1.48 11.18 0.29
CA ILE A 171 1.81 12.16 -0.75
C ILE A 171 2.89 11.64 -1.67
N HIS A 172 2.57 11.62 -2.97
CA HIS A 172 3.50 11.56 -4.07
C HIS A 172 4.02 12.96 -4.38
N ASP A 173 5.33 13.13 -4.37
CA ASP A 173 5.98 14.40 -4.66
C ASP A 173 7.19 14.19 -5.57
N ARG A 174 7.06 14.58 -6.82
CA ARG A 174 8.14 14.45 -7.79
C ARG A 174 8.35 15.73 -8.60
N ASP A 175 9.51 16.36 -8.36
CA ASP A 175 9.87 17.66 -8.95
C ASP A 175 8.82 18.76 -8.67
N ALA A 176 8.09 18.67 -7.52
CA ALA A 176 6.96 19.52 -7.16
C ALA A 176 6.96 19.98 -5.69
N HIS A 177 8.09 19.87 -4.99
CA HIS A 177 8.19 20.06 -3.52
C HIS A 177 7.53 21.34 -3.02
N GLU A 178 7.88 22.51 -3.61
CA GLU A 178 7.30 23.79 -3.20
C GLU A 178 5.79 23.82 -3.40
N ALA A 179 5.30 23.35 -4.56
CA ALA A 179 3.89 23.35 -4.90
C ALA A 179 3.07 22.40 -3.99
N VAL A 180 3.63 21.25 -3.62
CA VAL A 180 3.02 20.34 -2.65
C VAL A 180 2.91 21.01 -1.28
N ILE A 181 4.00 21.59 -0.78
CA ILE A 181 4.03 22.27 0.52
C ILE A 181 3.05 23.45 0.54
N GLU A 182 3.06 24.31 -0.48
CA GLU A 182 2.13 25.45 -0.59
C GLU A 182 0.67 24.99 -0.60
N THR A 183 0.36 23.90 -1.29
CA THR A 183 -0.99 23.34 -1.33
C THR A 183 -1.42 22.83 0.03
N LEU A 184 -0.55 22.10 0.73
CA LEU A 184 -0.82 21.60 2.09
C LEU A 184 -1.05 22.75 3.09
N LEU A 185 -0.23 23.80 3.03
CA LEU A 185 -0.38 24.97 3.90
C LEU A 185 -1.67 25.75 3.60
N ARG A 186 -2.01 25.92 2.32
CA ARG A 186 -3.19 26.67 1.88
C ARG A 186 -4.50 25.94 2.17
N VAL A 187 -4.56 24.62 1.90
CA VAL A 187 -5.79 23.80 2.11
C VAL A 187 -5.92 23.33 3.56
N GLY A 188 -4.81 23.30 4.28
CA GLY A 188 -4.66 22.74 5.62
C GLY A 188 -4.41 21.23 5.56
N ALA A 189 -3.18 20.83 5.85
CA ALA A 189 -2.78 19.42 5.86
C ALA A 189 -3.61 18.59 6.87
N PRO A 190 -3.93 17.31 6.58
CA PRO A 190 -4.43 16.39 7.58
C PRO A 190 -3.41 16.19 8.72
N GLU A 191 -3.90 15.82 9.91
CA GLU A 191 -3.04 15.59 11.09
C GLU A 191 -1.95 14.54 10.80
N ARG A 192 -2.30 13.49 10.05
CA ARG A 192 -1.38 12.39 9.69
C ARG A 192 -1.00 12.50 8.21
N THR A 193 -0.06 13.40 7.93
CA THR A 193 0.47 13.64 6.59
C THR A 193 1.80 12.93 6.43
N VAL A 194 1.94 12.13 5.36
CA VAL A 194 3.09 11.30 5.04
C VAL A 194 3.59 11.65 3.64
N PHE A 195 4.84 12.06 3.52
CA PHE A 195 5.54 12.06 2.24
C PHE A 195 6.06 10.65 1.99
N HIS A 196 5.39 9.90 1.12
CA HIS A 196 5.87 8.59 0.70
C HIS A 196 7.08 8.75 -0.21
N CYS A 197 7.93 7.73 -0.25
CA CYS A 197 9.17 7.74 -1.07
C CYS A 197 9.88 9.10 -1.01
N PHE A 198 10.08 9.62 0.21
CA PHE A 198 10.60 10.98 0.43
C PHE A 198 11.78 11.29 -0.50
N SER A 199 11.68 12.38 -1.25
CA SER A 199 12.63 12.75 -2.29
C SER A 199 13.26 14.13 -2.10
N GLY A 200 12.87 14.84 -1.00
CA GLY A 200 13.41 16.14 -0.63
C GLY A 200 14.83 16.08 -0.06
N ASP A 201 15.40 17.25 0.15
CA ASP A 201 16.68 17.42 0.81
C ASP A 201 16.54 17.61 2.34
N SER A 202 17.67 17.95 3.00
CA SER A 202 17.70 18.14 4.44
C SER A 202 16.89 19.36 4.91
N ASP A 203 16.72 20.38 4.09
CA ASP A 203 15.96 21.57 4.47
C ASP A 203 14.47 21.28 4.40
N MET A 204 14.02 20.57 3.35
CA MET A 204 12.65 20.07 3.26
C MET A 204 12.34 19.10 4.41
N ALA A 205 13.28 18.21 4.78
CA ALA A 205 13.09 17.30 5.91
C ALA A 205 12.89 18.05 7.24
N ARG A 206 13.66 19.13 7.50
CA ARG A 206 13.48 19.99 8.67
C ARG A 206 12.15 20.72 8.64
N PHE A 207 11.73 21.19 7.45
CA PHE A 207 10.43 21.83 7.28
C PHE A 207 9.29 20.86 7.58
N CYS A 208 9.29 19.66 6.98
CA CYS A 208 8.30 18.61 7.26
C CYS A 208 8.26 18.28 8.76
N ALA A 209 9.43 18.17 9.39
CA ALA A 209 9.54 17.92 10.84
C ALA A 209 8.89 19.03 11.68
N ALA A 210 9.07 20.29 11.31
CA ALA A 210 8.45 21.42 11.99
C ALA A 210 6.91 21.43 11.86
N GLN A 211 6.38 20.82 10.80
CA GLN A 211 4.93 20.64 10.58
C GLN A 211 4.39 19.36 11.24
N GLY A 212 5.25 18.47 11.76
CA GLY A 212 4.86 17.15 12.27
C GLY A 212 4.53 16.14 11.15
N TRP A 213 4.98 16.39 9.93
CA TRP A 213 4.75 15.49 8.78
C TRP A 213 5.76 14.36 8.75
N TYR A 214 5.28 13.17 8.47
CA TYR A 214 6.10 11.95 8.41
C TYR A 214 6.81 11.85 7.05
N MET A 215 7.99 11.25 7.08
CA MET A 215 8.84 11.00 5.91
C MET A 215 9.12 9.50 5.81
N SER A 216 8.63 8.86 4.74
CA SER A 216 8.82 7.45 4.48
C SER A 216 9.95 7.24 3.47
N PHE A 217 10.91 6.36 3.81
CA PHE A 217 12.09 6.11 3.00
C PHE A 217 12.03 4.73 2.36
N ALA A 218 12.20 4.71 1.02
CA ALA A 218 12.21 3.50 0.22
C ALA A 218 13.64 2.99 -0.06
N GLY A 219 13.75 1.91 -0.84
CA GLY A 219 15.02 1.28 -1.17
C GLY A 219 16.07 2.17 -1.84
N ASN A 220 15.64 3.27 -2.46
CA ASN A 220 16.52 4.27 -3.08
C ASN A 220 17.48 4.96 -2.09
N VAL A 221 17.16 5.02 -0.79
CA VAL A 221 18.05 5.57 0.24
C VAL A 221 19.37 4.79 0.32
N THR A 222 19.37 3.52 -0.09
CA THR A 222 20.56 2.66 -0.12
C THR A 222 21.44 2.89 -1.35
N PHE A 223 20.98 3.63 -2.38
CA PHE A 223 21.71 3.79 -3.63
C PHE A 223 22.97 4.63 -3.46
N LYS A 224 24.00 4.31 -4.26
CA LYS A 224 25.30 4.99 -4.17
C LYS A 224 25.23 6.50 -4.37
N ASN A 225 24.31 6.96 -5.22
CA ASN A 225 24.12 8.37 -5.58
C ASN A 225 22.99 9.05 -4.76
N ALA A 226 22.64 8.53 -3.58
CA ALA A 226 21.55 9.05 -2.75
C ALA A 226 22.05 9.87 -1.55
N ASP A 227 23.17 10.61 -1.68
CA ASP A 227 23.75 11.37 -0.56
C ASP A 227 22.80 12.45 -0.03
N ASN A 228 22.09 13.16 -0.93
CA ASN A 228 21.09 14.15 -0.51
C ASN A 228 19.94 13.51 0.29
N LEU A 229 19.47 12.34 -0.14
CA LEU A 229 18.42 11.62 0.55
C LEU A 229 18.88 11.10 1.92
N ARG A 230 20.12 10.66 2.03
CA ARG A 230 20.73 10.27 3.32
C ARG A 230 20.93 11.48 4.25
N ALA A 231 21.30 12.65 3.70
CA ALA A 231 21.35 13.89 4.48
C ALA A 231 19.94 14.27 5.01
N ALA A 232 18.89 14.10 4.19
CA ALA A 232 17.52 14.30 4.63
C ALA A 232 17.13 13.30 5.74
N LEU A 233 17.47 12.02 5.58
CA LEU A 233 17.25 11.00 6.60
C LEU A 233 17.93 11.35 7.94
N SER A 234 19.15 11.90 7.89
CA SER A 234 19.85 12.38 9.11
C SER A 234 19.20 13.60 9.74
N ALA A 235 18.60 14.48 8.94
CA ALA A 235 17.92 15.68 9.42
C ALA A 235 16.52 15.39 10.01
N ALA A 236 15.90 14.30 9.60
CA ALA A 236 14.57 13.91 10.05
C ALA A 236 14.59 13.34 11.48
N PRO A 237 13.73 13.82 12.40
CA PRO A 237 13.62 13.25 13.75
C PRO A 237 13.07 11.82 13.70
N ARG A 238 13.57 10.96 14.58
CA ARG A 238 13.25 9.52 14.58
C ARG A 238 11.76 9.22 14.72
N ASN A 239 11.02 10.04 15.43
CA ASN A 239 9.57 9.90 15.63
C ASN A 239 8.71 10.30 14.42
N LEU A 240 9.32 10.77 13.33
CA LEU A 240 8.64 11.08 12.07
C LEU A 240 9.17 10.24 10.89
N LEU A 241 10.02 9.24 11.17
CA LEU A 241 10.51 8.32 10.14
C LEU A 241 9.55 7.16 9.92
N LEU A 242 9.33 6.84 8.67
CA LEU A 242 8.69 5.61 8.20
C LEU A 242 9.62 4.89 7.22
N VAL A 243 9.31 3.64 6.90
CA VAL A 243 10.01 2.83 5.91
C VAL A 243 9.02 2.12 5.01
N GLU A 244 9.37 1.98 3.76
CA GLU A 244 8.54 1.34 2.74
C GLU A 244 9.38 0.62 1.70
N THR A 245 8.74 -0.23 0.88
CA THR A 245 9.39 -0.80 -0.30
C THR A 245 9.12 -0.03 -1.57
N ASP A 246 7.94 0.54 -1.72
CA ASP A 246 7.40 1.01 -3.00
C ASP A 246 7.46 -0.11 -4.07
N ALA A 247 7.26 -1.37 -3.62
CA ALA A 247 7.34 -2.52 -4.51
C ALA A 247 6.20 -2.48 -5.54
N PRO A 248 6.51 -2.85 -6.81
CA PRO A 248 7.68 -3.55 -7.33
C PRO A 248 8.85 -2.64 -7.74
N PHE A 249 8.85 -1.37 -7.37
CA PHE A 249 9.88 -0.39 -7.72
C PHE A 249 10.99 -0.32 -6.65
N LEU A 250 12.04 0.47 -6.90
CA LEU A 250 13.04 0.93 -5.93
C LEU A 250 13.77 -0.16 -5.12
N THR A 251 14.01 -1.32 -5.71
CA THR A 251 14.68 -2.45 -5.05
C THR A 251 15.99 -2.01 -4.38
N PRO A 252 16.17 -2.23 -3.07
CA PRO A 252 17.36 -1.79 -2.34
C PRO A 252 18.65 -2.50 -2.79
N LEU A 253 19.79 -1.89 -2.52
CA LEU A 253 21.08 -2.57 -2.69
C LEU A 253 21.15 -3.83 -1.81
N PRO A 254 21.86 -4.89 -2.30
CA PRO A 254 22.65 -4.94 -3.54
C PRO A 254 21.84 -5.30 -4.80
N TYR A 255 20.51 -5.37 -4.71
CA TYR A 255 19.66 -5.96 -5.74
C TYR A 255 19.00 -4.92 -6.66
N ARG A 256 19.52 -3.70 -6.72
CA ARG A 256 18.97 -2.63 -7.56
C ARG A 256 18.70 -3.09 -9.00
N GLY A 257 17.48 -2.81 -9.51
CA GLY A 257 17.07 -3.18 -10.86
C GLY A 257 16.33 -4.52 -10.97
N ARG A 258 16.40 -5.39 -9.97
CA ARG A 258 15.64 -6.64 -9.89
C ARG A 258 14.19 -6.38 -9.41
N PRO A 259 13.27 -7.35 -9.49
CA PRO A 259 11.95 -7.22 -8.88
C PRO A 259 12.04 -6.90 -7.38
N ASN A 260 11.21 -5.97 -6.91
CA ASN A 260 11.06 -5.66 -5.50
C ASN A 260 9.82 -6.35 -4.93
N ALA A 261 9.81 -6.57 -3.63
CA ALA A 261 8.66 -7.09 -2.88
C ALA A 261 8.82 -6.73 -1.39
N PRO A 262 7.73 -6.72 -0.60
CA PRO A 262 7.75 -6.36 0.82
C PRO A 262 8.81 -7.09 1.65
N TYR A 263 9.14 -8.34 1.30
CA TYR A 263 10.17 -9.11 2.01
C TYR A 263 11.59 -8.52 1.89
N LEU A 264 11.82 -7.54 0.98
CA LEU A 264 13.11 -6.84 0.86
C LEU A 264 13.23 -5.60 1.75
N LEU A 265 12.18 -5.22 2.46
CA LEU A 265 12.16 -4.10 3.41
C LEU A 265 13.32 -4.14 4.43
N PRO A 266 13.73 -5.31 4.97
CA PRO A 266 14.87 -5.39 5.88
C PRO A 266 16.18 -4.85 5.30
N ASN A 267 16.39 -4.90 3.99
CA ASN A 267 17.59 -4.34 3.36
C ASN A 267 17.58 -2.81 3.40
N THR A 268 16.41 -2.19 3.13
CA THR A 268 16.22 -0.74 3.26
C THR A 268 16.47 -0.29 4.69
N LEU A 269 15.84 -0.97 5.65
CA LEU A 269 15.94 -0.63 7.07
C LEU A 269 17.38 -0.78 7.60
N ARG A 270 18.12 -1.82 7.21
CA ARG A 270 19.54 -1.96 7.55
C ARG A 270 20.39 -0.88 6.93
N GLY A 271 20.10 -0.46 5.69
CA GLY A 271 20.74 0.69 5.07
C GLY A 271 20.52 1.99 5.82
N MET A 272 19.26 2.24 6.26
CA MET A 272 18.93 3.39 7.10
C MET A 272 19.64 3.31 8.45
N SER A 273 19.58 2.17 9.14
CA SER A 273 20.23 1.92 10.44
C SER A 273 21.75 2.16 10.38
N ALA A 274 22.41 1.61 9.36
CA ALA A 274 23.85 1.81 9.16
C ALA A 274 24.21 3.28 8.92
N HIS A 275 23.43 4.00 8.12
CA HIS A 275 23.65 5.42 7.87
C HIS A 275 23.42 6.29 9.12
N LEU A 276 22.42 5.93 9.90
CA LEU A 276 22.05 6.64 11.14
C LEU A 276 22.90 6.24 12.35
N GLU A 277 23.85 5.33 12.16
CA GLU A 277 24.72 4.77 13.22
C GLU A 277 23.92 4.30 14.46
N THR A 278 22.81 3.60 14.22
CA THR A 278 21.89 3.13 15.26
C THR A 278 21.65 1.62 15.13
N ASP A 279 21.28 0.97 16.22
CA ASP A 279 20.88 -0.43 16.18
C ASP A 279 19.60 -0.63 15.36
N VAL A 280 19.59 -1.65 14.51
CA VAL A 280 18.46 -1.91 13.61
C VAL A 280 17.19 -2.26 14.38
N SER A 281 17.29 -2.92 15.53
CA SER A 281 16.11 -3.27 16.35
C SER A 281 15.51 -2.06 17.04
N LEU A 282 16.35 -1.10 17.48
CA LEU A 282 15.89 0.18 18.02
C LEU A 282 15.18 1.01 16.95
N LEU A 283 15.75 1.07 15.74
CA LEU A 283 15.13 1.77 14.62
C LEU A 283 13.82 1.09 14.20
N SER A 284 13.79 -0.24 14.14
CA SER A 284 12.58 -1.03 13.85
C SER A 284 11.46 -0.72 14.83
N ALA A 285 11.76 -0.74 16.13
CA ALA A 285 10.79 -0.44 17.19
C ALA A 285 10.22 0.98 17.05
N GLN A 286 11.08 1.97 16.80
CA GLN A 286 10.64 3.35 16.61
C GLN A 286 9.74 3.52 15.38
N ILE A 287 10.16 2.97 14.22
CA ILE A 287 9.39 3.06 12.97
C ILE A 287 8.06 2.31 13.10
N THR A 288 8.05 1.15 13.76
CA THR A 288 6.81 0.42 14.04
C THR A 288 5.84 1.25 14.87
N ALA A 289 6.32 1.89 15.95
CA ALA A 289 5.49 2.78 16.76
C ALA A 289 4.95 3.98 15.96
N ASN A 290 5.79 4.58 15.10
CA ASN A 290 5.38 5.66 14.21
C ASN A 290 4.29 5.19 13.22
N THR A 291 4.47 4.01 12.63
CA THR A 291 3.51 3.42 11.69
C THR A 291 2.15 3.19 12.36
N GLU A 292 2.15 2.67 13.59
CA GLU A 292 0.92 2.45 14.35
C GLU A 292 0.23 3.77 14.77
N LEU A 293 0.99 4.84 14.98
CA LEU A 293 0.41 6.18 15.20
C LEU A 293 -0.26 6.74 13.95
N VAL A 294 0.32 6.49 12.78
CA VAL A 294 -0.21 7.00 11.50
C VAL A 294 -1.43 6.21 11.03
N TYR A 295 -1.34 4.88 11.02
CA TYR A 295 -2.32 4.02 10.34
C TYR A 295 -3.15 3.13 11.29
N GLY A 296 -2.82 3.10 12.57
CA GLY A 296 -3.43 2.20 13.53
C GLY A 296 -2.79 0.80 13.52
N ARG A 297 -3.44 -0.16 14.17
CA ARG A 297 -2.96 -1.53 14.27
C ARG A 297 -3.64 -2.44 13.27
N TRP A 298 -2.88 -3.37 12.69
CA TRP A 298 -3.37 -4.35 11.70
C TRP A 298 -4.26 -5.43 12.33
N ASP A 299 -4.04 -5.78 13.58
CA ASP A 299 -4.76 -6.79 14.36
C ASP A 299 -6.10 -6.31 14.92
N ALA A 300 -6.50 -5.08 14.64
CA ALA A 300 -7.82 -4.57 15.01
C ALA A 300 -8.90 -5.18 14.11
N GLU A 301 -9.68 -6.09 14.70
CA GLU A 301 -10.85 -6.77 14.17
C GLU A 301 -10.58 -7.72 12.98
N PRO A 302 -10.78 -9.02 13.16
CA PRO A 302 -10.79 -9.93 12.03
C PRO A 302 -11.91 -9.54 11.07
N VAL A 303 -11.65 -9.63 9.78
CA VAL A 303 -12.69 -9.60 8.77
C VAL A 303 -13.75 -10.60 9.16
N THR A 304 -14.90 -10.13 9.59
CA THR A 304 -15.99 -10.98 10.01
C THR A 304 -16.40 -11.87 8.83
N ALA A 305 -16.85 -13.10 9.13
CA ALA A 305 -17.30 -14.11 8.18
C ALA A 305 -18.42 -13.66 7.21
N ALA A 306 -18.81 -12.40 7.23
CA ALA A 306 -19.77 -11.78 6.31
C ALA A 306 -19.32 -11.78 4.83
N PHE A 307 -18.02 -11.98 4.57
CA PHE A 307 -17.47 -12.08 3.21
C PHE A 307 -16.91 -13.47 2.88
N ALA A 308 -17.14 -14.48 3.72
CA ALA A 308 -16.96 -15.87 3.29
C ALA A 308 -17.96 -16.13 2.15
N ALA A 309 -17.46 -16.61 1.00
CA ALA A 309 -18.27 -16.95 -0.15
C ALA A 309 -19.49 -17.76 0.30
N PRO A 310 -20.66 -17.58 -0.31
CA PRO A 310 -21.82 -18.36 0.04
C PRO A 310 -21.47 -19.84 -0.14
N SER A 311 -21.47 -20.58 0.96
CA SER A 311 -21.35 -22.03 0.95
C SER A 311 -22.43 -22.57 0.02
N GLY A 312 -22.02 -23.22 -1.09
CA GLY A 312 -22.91 -23.77 -2.07
C GLY A 312 -23.97 -24.62 -1.40
N GLY A 313 -25.22 -24.19 -1.49
CA GLY A 313 -26.35 -24.92 -1.03
C GLY A 313 -26.43 -26.24 -1.79
N SER A 314 -26.25 -27.34 -1.11
CA SER A 314 -26.58 -28.66 -1.63
C SER A 314 -28.08 -28.70 -1.84
N SER A 315 -28.52 -28.63 -3.09
CA SER A 315 -29.87 -28.97 -3.51
C SER A 315 -30.07 -30.46 -3.30
N THR A 316 -30.75 -30.84 -2.24
CA THR A 316 -31.42 -32.16 -2.17
C THR A 316 -32.71 -32.04 -2.95
N GLY A 317 -32.73 -32.66 -4.14
CA GLY A 317 -33.93 -32.85 -4.91
C GLY A 317 -34.89 -33.83 -4.22
N PRO A 318 -36.19 -33.72 -4.49
CA PRO A 318 -37.20 -34.62 -3.93
C PRO A 318 -37.26 -35.92 -4.74
N GLY A 319 -37.28 -37.06 -4.09
CA GLY A 319 -37.38 -38.36 -4.73
C GLY A 319 -38.01 -39.40 -3.79
N ASP A 320 -39.30 -39.60 -4.04
CA ASP A 320 -40.10 -40.79 -3.94
C ASP A 320 -40.51 -41.43 -2.62
N GLU A 321 -41.85 -41.27 -2.42
CA GLU A 321 -42.71 -42.14 -1.64
C GLU A 321 -42.65 -43.58 -2.15
N GLN A 322 -42.57 -44.56 -1.23
CA GLN A 322 -43.39 -45.81 -1.31
C GLN A 322 -43.48 -46.51 0.06
N ARG A 323 -44.67 -46.46 0.62
CA ARG A 323 -45.51 -47.49 1.24
C ARG A 323 -44.84 -48.81 1.62
N ALA A 324 -44.96 -49.19 2.87
CA ALA A 324 -45.72 -50.41 3.24
C ALA A 324 -45.88 -50.56 4.77
N THR A 325 -47.11 -50.66 5.12
CA THR A 325 -47.78 -51.19 6.30
C THR A 325 -47.10 -52.40 6.98
N GLN A 326 -47.06 -52.47 8.29
CA GLN A 326 -47.76 -53.45 9.14
C GLN A 326 -47.22 -53.42 10.59
N THR A 327 -48.13 -53.14 11.50
CA THR A 327 -48.15 -53.58 12.91
C THR A 327 -48.66 -55.04 12.97
N PRO A 328 -48.71 -55.81 14.09
CA PRO A 328 -48.28 -55.53 15.49
C PRO A 328 -47.77 -56.78 16.28
N ARG A 329 -47.66 -56.58 17.62
CA ARG A 329 -47.58 -57.59 18.73
C ARG A 329 -46.16 -58.04 19.08
N GLY A 330 -45.73 -58.08 20.29
CA GLY A 330 -46.32 -58.16 21.59
C GLY A 330 -45.35 -58.88 22.49
N GLY A 331 -45.31 -58.50 23.74
CA GLY A 331 -45.12 -59.40 24.78
C GLY A 331 -43.78 -59.49 25.51
N LEU A 332 -43.76 -58.93 26.70
CA LEU A 332 -43.32 -59.52 27.96
C LEU A 332 -41.97 -60.26 28.06
N ALA A 333 -41.06 -59.73 28.77
CA ALA A 333 -40.61 -60.10 30.11
C ALA A 333 -39.61 -59.07 30.62
#